data_4d3a8506f8fbf3456fb9c3715087525f
#
_entry.id   4d3a8506f8fbf3456fb9c3715087525f
#
_cell.length_a   1.000
_cell.length_b   1.000
_cell.length_c   1.000
_cell.angle_alpha   90.00
_cell.angle_beta   90.00
_cell.angle_gamma   90.00
#
_symmetry.space_group_name_H-M   'P 1'
#
loop_
_entity.id
_entity.type
_entity.pdbx_description
1 polymer ?
#
loop_
_entity_poly.entity_id
_entity_poly.type
_entity_poly.pdbx_seq_one_letter_code
_entity_poly.pdbx_strand_id
1 'polypeptide(L)'
;MKPKIYFVCPNNKFISGGVKQIYRQVEILNKNGITSYVLLEGKSKQRWFDNQASITYSPYLFKILKYKLQDRKIGLAEKIKLWFLKKKSICIEENAILVFPEIYGDKIDKIFPSIKKVIFNQNCYYTFNQYAMDKDYEQTPYHNKDILATIVVSEDSQAYLSYTFPTIKIYRTTIGIPHSIFNYSDKKER
;
A
#
# COMPACT_ATOMS: atom_id res chain seq x y z
N MET A 1 -1.52 -14.28 -18.94
CA MET A 1 -1.03 -12.88 -18.80
C MET A 1 -0.37 -12.71 -17.45
N LYS A 2 0.74 -11.97 -17.34
CA LYS A 2 1.34 -11.61 -16.06
C LYS A 2 0.36 -10.72 -15.28
N PRO A 3 0.24 -10.84 -13.94
CA PRO A 3 -0.65 -10.02 -13.14
C PRO A 3 -0.20 -8.55 -13.19
N LYS A 4 -1.15 -7.62 -13.17
CA LYS A 4 -0.87 -6.21 -12.93
C LYS A 4 -0.79 -5.96 -11.43
N ILE A 5 0.08 -5.05 -11.02
CA ILE A 5 0.32 -4.72 -9.62
C ILE A 5 -0.16 -3.30 -9.35
N TYR A 6 -1.02 -3.13 -8.36
CA TYR A 6 -1.55 -1.83 -7.96
C TYR A 6 -1.14 -1.50 -6.54
N PHE A 7 -0.33 -0.48 -6.38
CA PHE A 7 0.06 0.04 -5.07
C PHE A 7 -0.98 1.03 -4.57
N VAL A 8 -1.75 0.64 -3.56
CA VAL A 8 -2.74 1.53 -2.93
C VAL A 8 -2.00 2.61 -2.16
N CYS A 9 -2.04 3.82 -2.68
CA CYS A 9 -1.28 4.94 -2.13
C CYS A 9 -2.20 5.90 -1.36
N PRO A 10 -1.92 6.18 -0.08
CA PRO A 10 -2.69 7.12 0.70
C PRO A 10 -2.61 8.53 0.09
N ASN A 11 -3.72 9.25 0.13
CA ASN A 11 -3.81 10.63 -0.37
C ASN A 11 -3.26 11.59 0.70
N ASN A 12 -1.95 11.70 0.80
CA ASN A 12 -1.30 12.59 1.75
C ASN A 12 -1.13 14.00 1.18
N LYS A 13 -1.57 14.99 1.93
CA LYS A 13 -1.34 16.42 1.61
C LYS A 13 0.08 16.87 1.95
N PHE A 14 0.76 16.16 2.84
CA PHE A 14 2.09 16.48 3.35
C PHE A 14 3.15 15.55 2.77
N ILE A 15 4.40 16.01 2.78
CA ILE A 15 5.57 15.23 2.39
C ILE A 15 5.65 13.96 3.23
N SER A 16 5.75 12.81 2.56
CA SER A 16 5.80 11.50 3.20
C SER A 16 6.81 10.59 2.49
N GLY A 17 7.81 10.13 3.24
CA GLY A 17 8.80 9.17 2.73
C GLY A 17 8.15 7.89 2.23
N GLY A 18 7.15 7.37 2.94
CA GLY A 18 6.41 6.17 2.56
C GLY A 18 5.68 6.31 1.23
N VAL A 19 5.05 7.45 0.99
CA VAL A 19 4.41 7.74 -0.31
C VAL A 19 5.46 7.76 -1.43
N LYS A 20 6.59 8.44 -1.22
CA LYS A 20 7.68 8.48 -2.21
C LYS A 20 8.22 7.09 -2.53
N GLN A 21 8.32 6.20 -1.54
CA GLN A 21 8.74 4.81 -1.76
C GLN A 21 7.73 4.01 -2.60
N ILE A 22 6.43 4.20 -2.40
CA ILE A 22 5.40 3.57 -3.24
C ILE A 22 5.61 3.93 -4.71
N TYR A 23 5.77 5.20 -5.03
CA TYR A 23 6.03 5.65 -6.40
C TYR A 23 7.31 5.04 -6.98
N ARG A 24 8.39 5.05 -6.18
CA ARG A 24 9.68 4.46 -6.59
C ARG A 24 9.59 2.97 -6.87
N GLN A 25 8.84 2.20 -6.06
CA GLN A 25 8.62 0.78 -6.34
C GLN A 25 7.92 0.56 -7.68
N VAL A 26 6.90 1.36 -7.98
CA VAL A 26 6.19 1.31 -9.27
C VAL A 26 7.14 1.63 -10.43
N GLU A 27 7.98 2.66 -10.31
CA GLU A 27 8.97 2.99 -11.34
C GLU A 27 9.96 1.86 -11.59
N ILE A 28 10.49 1.26 -10.52
CA ILE A 28 11.44 0.15 -10.61
C ILE A 28 10.80 -1.06 -11.26
N LEU A 29 9.60 -1.43 -10.86
CA LEU A 29 8.87 -2.57 -11.45
C LEU A 29 8.62 -2.35 -12.94
N ASN A 30 8.14 -1.17 -13.33
CA ASN A 30 7.88 -0.84 -14.73
C ASN A 30 9.17 -0.85 -15.57
N LYS A 31 10.29 -0.34 -15.05
CA LYS A 31 11.60 -0.41 -15.70
C LYS A 31 12.08 -1.86 -15.93
N ASN A 32 11.62 -2.79 -15.07
CA ASN A 32 11.92 -4.22 -15.20
C ASN A 32 10.82 -5.02 -15.92
N GLY A 33 9.94 -4.36 -16.67
CA GLY A 33 8.92 -5.01 -17.51
C GLY A 33 7.75 -5.62 -16.72
N ILE A 34 7.56 -5.20 -15.46
CA ILE A 34 6.44 -5.62 -14.62
C ILE A 34 5.41 -4.49 -14.59
N THR A 35 4.25 -4.70 -15.19
CA THR A 35 3.18 -3.70 -15.28
C THR A 35 2.66 -3.36 -13.89
N SER A 36 2.93 -2.14 -13.44
CA SER A 36 2.53 -1.69 -12.11
C SER A 36 2.05 -0.25 -12.12
N TYR A 37 1.20 0.10 -11.14
CA TYR A 37 0.56 1.39 -11.04
C TYR A 37 0.52 1.87 -9.59
N VAL A 38 0.67 3.18 -9.41
CA VAL A 38 0.23 3.85 -8.18
C VAL A 38 -1.27 4.05 -8.27
N LEU A 39 -2.02 3.46 -7.35
CA LEU A 39 -3.48 3.56 -7.28
C LEU A 39 -3.88 4.65 -6.29
N LEU A 40 -4.51 5.70 -6.79
CA LEU A 40 -4.96 6.85 -6.02
C LEU A 40 -6.50 6.93 -5.97
N GLU A 41 -7.03 7.66 -5.01
CA GLU A 41 -8.47 7.96 -4.94
C GLU A 41 -8.95 8.78 -6.13
N GLY A 42 -8.16 9.78 -6.54
CA GLY A 42 -8.49 10.69 -7.63
C GLY A 42 -7.27 11.48 -8.08
N LYS A 43 -7.45 12.35 -9.07
CA LYS A 43 -6.37 13.23 -9.54
C LYS A 43 -5.87 14.08 -8.38
N SER A 44 -4.68 13.77 -7.89
CA SER A 44 -3.99 14.52 -6.85
C SER A 44 -2.96 15.44 -7.48
N LYS A 45 -2.85 16.67 -6.97
CA LYS A 45 -1.75 17.58 -7.32
C LYS A 45 -0.53 17.34 -6.44
N GLN A 46 -0.19 16.08 -6.14
CA GLN A 46 1.05 15.78 -5.42
C GLN A 46 2.25 16.14 -6.31
N ARG A 47 2.80 17.33 -6.11
CA ARG A 47 3.92 17.90 -6.88
C ARG A 47 5.19 18.10 -6.04
N TRP A 48 5.27 17.48 -4.86
CA TRP A 48 6.39 17.72 -3.96
C TRP A 48 7.62 16.84 -4.26
N PHE A 49 7.55 15.98 -5.27
CA PHE A 49 8.70 15.24 -5.83
C PHE A 49 8.46 14.88 -7.29
N ASP A 50 9.54 14.82 -8.06
CA ASP A 50 9.50 14.36 -9.44
C ASP A 50 9.40 12.84 -9.49
N ASN A 51 8.53 12.34 -10.37
CA ASN A 51 8.35 10.91 -10.58
C ASN A 51 7.86 10.62 -12.01
N GLN A 52 8.14 9.38 -12.47
CA GLN A 52 7.70 8.83 -13.74
C GLN A 52 6.78 7.61 -13.54
N ALA A 53 6.23 7.44 -12.35
CA ALA A 53 5.39 6.31 -12.03
C ALA A 53 4.08 6.34 -12.83
N SER A 54 3.66 5.19 -13.33
CA SER A 54 2.33 5.02 -13.91
C SER A 54 1.27 5.16 -12.84
N ILE A 55 0.32 6.08 -13.03
CA ILE A 55 -0.72 6.39 -12.06
C ILE A 55 -2.09 6.00 -12.61
N THR A 56 -2.91 5.44 -11.75
CA THR A 56 -4.33 5.16 -12.05
C THR A 56 -5.22 5.49 -10.86
N TYR A 57 -6.54 5.46 -11.06
CA TYR A 57 -7.50 5.96 -10.07
C TYR A 57 -8.61 4.97 -9.78
N SER A 58 -8.94 4.82 -8.50
CA SER A 58 -10.09 4.04 -8.06
C SER A 58 -10.83 4.71 -6.89
N PRO A 59 -11.63 5.75 -7.13
CA PRO A 59 -12.44 6.37 -6.10
C PRO A 59 -13.38 5.34 -5.42
N TYR A 60 -13.77 4.28 -6.12
CA TYR A 60 -14.56 3.19 -5.57
C TYR A 60 -13.82 2.43 -4.47
N LEU A 61 -12.57 1.98 -4.73
CA LEU A 61 -11.75 1.26 -3.75
C LEU A 61 -11.55 2.10 -2.48
N PHE A 62 -11.14 3.34 -2.64
CA PHE A 62 -10.88 4.24 -1.51
C PHE A 62 -12.15 4.57 -0.73
N LYS A 63 -13.30 4.66 -1.39
CA LYS A 63 -14.57 4.86 -0.69
C LYS A 63 -14.98 3.65 0.15
N ILE A 64 -14.81 2.44 -0.39
CA ILE A 64 -15.03 1.20 0.37
C ILE A 64 -14.06 1.13 1.55
N LEU A 65 -12.77 1.38 1.30
CA LEU A 65 -11.74 1.39 2.34
C LEU A 65 -12.11 2.36 3.47
N LYS A 66 -12.53 3.58 3.15
CA LYS A 66 -13.00 4.56 4.13
C LYS A 66 -14.19 4.06 4.95
N TYR A 67 -15.17 3.43 4.32
CA TYR A 67 -16.32 2.88 5.05
C TYR A 67 -15.89 1.73 5.99
N LYS A 68 -14.98 0.87 5.54
CA LYS A 68 -14.45 -0.22 6.36
C LYS A 68 -13.62 0.31 7.54
N LEU A 69 -12.75 1.29 7.33
CA LEU A 69 -11.97 1.93 8.40
C LEU A 69 -12.83 2.61 9.46
N GLN A 70 -14.01 3.08 9.08
CA GLN A 70 -14.97 3.71 9.99
C GLN A 70 -16.03 2.74 10.54
N ASP A 71 -15.91 1.44 10.23
CA ASP A 71 -16.92 0.40 10.54
C ASP A 71 -18.35 0.82 10.18
N ARG A 72 -18.47 1.65 9.14
CA ARG A 72 -19.74 2.24 8.71
C ARG A 72 -20.57 1.24 7.91
N LYS A 73 -21.84 1.07 8.30
CA LYS A 73 -22.81 0.30 7.51
C LYS A 73 -23.11 1.02 6.18
N ILE A 74 -23.19 0.24 5.12
CA ILE A 74 -23.46 0.74 3.76
C ILE A 74 -24.98 0.63 3.52
N GLY A 75 -25.66 1.77 3.60
CA GLY A 75 -27.09 1.90 3.30
C GLY A 75 -27.38 1.98 1.79
N LEU A 76 -28.65 2.18 1.42
CA LEU A 76 -29.07 2.23 0.01
C LEU A 76 -28.44 3.41 -0.74
N ALA A 77 -28.43 4.59 -0.16
CA ALA A 77 -27.83 5.78 -0.76
C ALA A 77 -26.33 5.59 -1.01
N GLU A 78 -25.60 4.95 -0.05
CA GLU A 78 -24.19 4.63 -0.21
C GLU A 78 -23.95 3.61 -1.33
N LYS A 79 -24.83 2.61 -1.48
CA LYS A 79 -24.75 1.63 -2.58
C LYS A 79 -24.88 2.31 -3.95
N ILE A 80 -25.84 3.22 -4.11
CA ILE A 80 -26.01 4.01 -5.33
C ILE A 80 -24.76 4.84 -5.61
N LYS A 81 -24.22 5.53 -4.60
CA LYS A 81 -22.99 6.29 -4.73
C LYS A 81 -21.79 5.40 -5.13
N LEU A 82 -21.65 4.24 -4.52
CA LEU A 82 -20.60 3.28 -4.84
C LEU A 82 -20.73 2.79 -6.29
N TRP A 83 -21.94 2.57 -6.79
CA TRP A 83 -22.17 2.17 -8.17
C TRP A 83 -21.67 3.23 -9.18
N PHE A 84 -21.95 4.53 -8.93
CA PHE A 84 -21.42 5.61 -9.75
C PHE A 84 -19.88 5.71 -9.67
N LEU A 85 -19.31 5.54 -8.46
CA LEU A 85 -17.86 5.56 -8.28
C LEU A 85 -17.18 4.39 -8.99
N LYS A 86 -17.81 3.22 -9.01
CA LYS A 86 -17.31 2.03 -9.72
C LYS A 86 -17.15 2.31 -11.22
N LYS A 87 -18.11 3.01 -11.83
CA LYS A 87 -18.02 3.41 -13.25
C LYS A 87 -16.87 4.39 -13.56
N LYS A 88 -16.45 5.17 -12.57
CA LYS A 88 -15.34 6.14 -12.69
C LYS A 88 -13.98 5.57 -12.27
N SER A 89 -13.96 4.33 -11.79
CA SER A 89 -12.76 3.67 -11.31
C SER A 89 -12.20 2.74 -12.36
N ILE A 90 -10.86 2.53 -12.31
CA ILE A 90 -10.26 1.46 -13.11
C ILE A 90 -10.86 0.11 -12.73
N CYS A 91 -11.05 -0.74 -13.71
CA CYS A 91 -11.37 -2.14 -13.47
C CYS A 91 -10.10 -2.86 -13.01
N ILE A 92 -10.14 -3.40 -11.78
CA ILE A 92 -9.08 -4.22 -11.22
C ILE A 92 -9.39 -5.66 -11.58
N GLU A 93 -8.51 -6.30 -12.33
CA GLU A 93 -8.67 -7.65 -12.81
C GLU A 93 -8.58 -8.66 -11.65
N GLU A 94 -9.24 -9.82 -11.77
CA GLU A 94 -9.25 -10.85 -10.72
C GLU A 94 -7.85 -11.42 -10.43
N ASN A 95 -6.98 -11.49 -11.45
CA ASN A 95 -5.61 -11.92 -11.31
C ASN A 95 -4.63 -10.82 -10.89
N ALA A 96 -5.11 -9.60 -10.61
CA ALA A 96 -4.27 -8.51 -10.15
C ALA A 96 -3.71 -8.77 -8.75
N ILE A 97 -2.66 -8.02 -8.40
CA ILE A 97 -2.11 -7.97 -7.04
C ILE A 97 -2.28 -6.55 -6.51
N LEU A 98 -2.92 -6.44 -5.35
CA LEU A 98 -3.04 -5.18 -4.62
C LEU A 98 -1.95 -5.10 -3.55
N VAL A 99 -1.15 -4.06 -3.57
CA VAL A 99 -0.14 -3.79 -2.54
C VAL A 99 -0.66 -2.72 -1.60
N PHE A 100 -0.88 -3.08 -0.35
CA PHE A 100 -1.39 -2.18 0.68
C PHE A 100 -0.29 -1.78 1.66
N PRO A 101 -0.12 -0.49 1.98
CA PRO A 101 0.68 -0.11 3.14
C PRO A 101 0.00 -0.55 4.44
N GLU A 102 0.81 -0.84 5.44
CA GLU A 102 0.41 -1.34 6.77
C GLU A 102 -0.58 -0.44 7.51
N ILE A 103 -0.59 0.85 7.18
CA ILE A 103 -1.46 1.85 7.83
C ILE A 103 -2.96 1.58 7.71
N TYR A 104 -3.37 0.68 6.82
CA TYR A 104 -4.78 0.29 6.68
C TYR A 104 -5.19 -0.85 7.62
N GLY A 105 -4.24 -1.37 8.40
CA GLY A 105 -4.47 -2.27 9.53
C GLY A 105 -5.35 -3.47 9.20
N ASP A 106 -6.32 -3.76 10.08
CA ASP A 106 -7.21 -4.92 10.03
C ASP A 106 -8.24 -4.88 8.88
N LYS A 107 -8.20 -3.86 8.03
CA LYS A 107 -9.15 -3.73 6.91
C LYS A 107 -8.57 -4.19 5.57
N ILE A 108 -7.27 -4.50 5.50
CA ILE A 108 -6.57 -4.86 4.26
C ILE A 108 -7.20 -6.07 3.57
N ASP A 109 -7.48 -7.14 4.30
CA ASP A 109 -8.07 -8.37 3.77
C ASP A 109 -9.54 -8.21 3.37
N LYS A 110 -10.24 -7.21 3.95
CA LYS A 110 -11.66 -6.93 3.72
C LYS A 110 -11.94 -6.14 2.45
N ILE A 111 -10.89 -5.65 1.77
CA ILE A 111 -10.99 -4.91 0.51
C ILE A 111 -10.75 -5.87 -0.65
N PHE A 112 -11.73 -6.07 -1.51
CA PHE A 112 -11.70 -7.03 -2.62
C PHE A 112 -11.18 -8.40 -2.17
N PRO A 113 -11.92 -9.12 -1.32
CA PRO A 113 -11.43 -10.32 -0.61
C PRO A 113 -10.92 -11.43 -1.53
N SER A 114 -11.36 -11.49 -2.80
CA SER A 114 -10.90 -12.50 -3.76
C SER A 114 -9.60 -12.14 -4.47
N ILE A 115 -9.14 -10.89 -4.38
CA ILE A 115 -7.93 -10.43 -5.07
C ILE A 115 -6.72 -10.65 -4.17
N LYS A 116 -5.65 -11.20 -4.76
CA LYS A 116 -4.38 -11.41 -4.04
C LYS A 116 -3.74 -10.09 -3.62
N LYS A 117 -3.13 -10.09 -2.46
CA LYS A 117 -2.54 -8.89 -1.85
C LYS A 117 -1.13 -9.13 -1.37
N VAL A 118 -0.40 -8.03 -1.24
CA VAL A 118 0.88 -7.94 -0.55
C VAL A 118 0.76 -6.79 0.45
N ILE A 119 1.28 -6.97 1.65
CA ILE A 119 1.39 -5.90 2.63
C ILE A 119 2.77 -5.26 2.49
N PHE A 120 2.82 -3.96 2.24
CA PHE A 120 4.06 -3.19 2.21
C PHE A 120 4.22 -2.48 3.54
N ASN A 121 4.87 -3.18 4.48
CA ASN A 121 5.09 -2.69 5.84
C ASN A 121 6.36 -1.83 5.86
N GLN A 122 6.17 -0.53 5.85
CA GLN A 122 7.24 0.47 5.85
C GLN A 122 7.63 0.92 7.27
N ASN A 123 6.76 0.63 8.25
CA ASN A 123 7.00 0.95 9.65
C ASN A 123 6.37 -0.12 10.55
N CYS A 124 7.19 -0.91 11.21
CA CYS A 124 6.72 -2.01 12.06
C CYS A 124 5.84 -1.54 13.24
N TYR A 125 5.99 -0.31 13.71
CA TYR A 125 5.15 0.27 14.78
C TYR A 125 3.69 0.44 14.37
N TYR A 126 3.38 0.48 13.06
CA TYR A 126 2.01 0.55 12.56
C TYR A 126 1.40 -0.83 12.27
N THR A 127 2.15 -1.92 12.47
CA THR A 127 1.68 -3.28 12.21
C THR A 127 0.36 -3.58 12.91
N PHE A 128 0.20 -3.14 14.15
CA PHE A 128 -1.00 -3.33 14.94
C PHE A 128 -1.86 -2.08 15.07
N ASN A 129 -1.59 -1.06 14.27
CA ASN A 129 -2.43 0.12 14.26
C ASN A 129 -3.86 -0.24 13.88
N GLN A 130 -4.84 0.28 14.62
CA GLN A 130 -6.28 0.01 14.47
C GLN A 130 -6.72 -1.43 14.82
N TYR A 131 -5.86 -2.23 15.43
CA TYR A 131 -6.29 -3.50 16.03
C TYR A 131 -6.79 -3.28 17.45
N ALA A 132 -7.90 -3.93 17.79
CA ALA A 132 -8.33 -4.02 19.19
C ALA A 132 -7.36 -4.92 19.96
N MET A 133 -7.03 -4.55 21.19
CA MET A 133 -6.06 -5.26 22.03
C MET A 133 -6.50 -6.68 22.41
N ASP A 134 -7.80 -6.96 22.30
CA ASP A 134 -8.45 -8.24 22.58
C ASP A 134 -8.55 -9.17 21.37
N LYS A 135 -8.09 -8.73 20.20
CA LYS A 135 -8.10 -9.57 19.00
C LYS A 135 -6.99 -10.59 19.02
N ASP A 136 -7.36 -11.82 18.65
CA ASP A 136 -6.43 -12.90 18.41
C ASP A 136 -5.48 -12.55 17.25
N TYR A 137 -4.18 -12.79 17.42
CA TYR A 137 -3.15 -12.57 16.39
C TYR A 137 -3.40 -13.36 15.10
N GLU A 138 -4.05 -14.51 15.19
CA GLU A 138 -4.41 -15.32 14.02
C GLU A 138 -5.44 -14.65 13.13
N GLN A 139 -6.21 -13.69 13.65
CA GLN A 139 -7.21 -12.93 12.91
C GLN A 139 -6.65 -11.68 12.22
N THR A 140 -5.34 -11.50 12.21
CA THR A 140 -4.72 -10.38 11.48
C THR A 140 -4.73 -10.63 9.97
N PRO A 141 -4.75 -9.57 9.13
CA PRO A 141 -4.64 -9.73 7.68
C PRO A 141 -3.40 -10.50 7.25
N TYR A 142 -2.31 -10.43 8.02
CA TYR A 142 -1.05 -11.11 7.72
C TYR A 142 -1.22 -12.62 7.54
N HIS A 143 -2.16 -13.26 8.23
CA HIS A 143 -2.47 -14.68 8.12
C HIS A 143 -3.56 -15.01 7.09
N ASN A 144 -4.16 -14.01 6.45
CA ASN A 144 -5.21 -14.26 5.48
C ASN A 144 -4.63 -14.97 4.23
N LYS A 145 -5.31 -16.01 3.77
CA LYS A 145 -4.91 -16.83 2.59
C LYS A 145 -4.74 -16.04 1.28
N ASP A 146 -5.29 -14.84 1.20
CA ASP A 146 -5.18 -13.98 0.04
C ASP A 146 -4.01 -12.99 0.14
N ILE A 147 -3.30 -12.98 1.27
CA ILE A 147 -2.03 -12.26 1.44
C ILE A 147 -0.89 -13.16 0.97
N LEU A 148 -0.25 -12.81 -0.14
CA LEU A 148 0.85 -13.58 -0.73
C LEU A 148 2.14 -13.46 0.07
N ALA A 149 2.42 -12.26 0.57
CA ALA A 149 3.64 -11.94 1.30
C ALA A 149 3.53 -10.57 1.98
N THR A 150 4.49 -10.30 2.86
CA THR A 150 4.77 -8.98 3.40
C THR A 150 6.13 -8.51 2.92
N ILE A 151 6.21 -7.26 2.47
CA ILE A 151 7.47 -6.62 2.11
C ILE A 151 7.81 -5.61 3.20
N VAL A 152 9.05 -5.66 3.70
CA VAL A 152 9.59 -4.74 4.70
C VAL A 152 10.79 -3.96 4.16
N VAL A 153 11.16 -2.87 4.83
CA VAL A 153 12.18 -1.93 4.36
C VAL A 153 13.47 -1.95 5.19
N SER A 154 13.50 -2.67 6.30
CA SER A 154 14.67 -2.76 7.19
C SER A 154 14.81 -4.15 7.78
N GLU A 155 16.00 -4.44 8.30
CA GLU A 155 16.30 -5.69 9.06
C GLU A 155 15.49 -5.74 10.35
N ASP A 156 15.40 -4.61 11.03
CA ASP A 156 14.63 -4.48 12.26
C ASP A 156 13.15 -4.81 12.04
N SER A 157 12.54 -4.23 10.99
CA SER A 157 11.15 -4.57 10.62
C SER A 157 10.98 -6.03 10.22
N GLN A 158 11.98 -6.63 9.57
CA GLN A 158 11.96 -8.04 9.21
C GLN A 158 12.03 -8.92 10.46
N ALA A 159 12.96 -8.64 11.37
CA ALA A 159 13.12 -9.38 12.62
C ALA A 159 11.84 -9.28 13.48
N TYR A 160 11.30 -8.07 13.62
CA TYR A 160 10.07 -7.82 14.37
C TYR A 160 8.87 -8.63 13.82
N LEU A 161 8.64 -8.58 12.50
CA LEU A 161 7.52 -9.30 11.90
C LEU A 161 7.75 -10.81 11.89
N SER A 162 8.99 -11.29 11.72
CA SER A 162 9.31 -12.71 11.80
C SER A 162 9.08 -13.27 13.20
N TYR A 163 9.38 -12.50 14.23
CA TYR A 163 9.07 -12.86 15.62
C TYR A 163 7.56 -12.88 15.87
N THR A 164 6.87 -11.85 15.40
CA THR A 164 5.42 -11.68 15.63
C THR A 164 4.57 -12.67 14.80
N PHE A 165 4.99 -12.95 13.58
CA PHE A 165 4.26 -13.80 12.63
C PHE A 165 5.19 -14.84 12.00
N PRO A 166 5.59 -15.88 12.71
CA PRO A 166 6.62 -16.81 12.25
C PRO A 166 6.26 -17.61 11.00
N THR A 167 4.99 -17.69 10.64
CA THR A 167 4.48 -18.51 9.52
C THR A 167 4.30 -17.73 8.21
N ILE A 168 4.38 -16.40 8.22
CA ILE A 168 4.15 -15.58 7.02
C ILE A 168 5.42 -15.45 6.16
N LYS A 169 5.22 -15.19 4.87
CA LYS A 169 6.34 -14.91 3.94
C LYS A 169 6.74 -13.45 4.05
N ILE A 170 7.96 -13.17 4.47
CA ILE A 170 8.50 -11.82 4.60
C ILE A 170 9.67 -11.64 3.65
N TYR A 171 9.63 -10.60 2.85
CA TYR A 171 10.72 -10.19 1.97
C TYR A 171 11.18 -8.79 2.32
N ARG A 172 12.50 -8.59 2.33
CA ARG A 172 13.07 -7.25 2.55
C ARG A 172 13.41 -6.61 1.21
N THR A 173 13.02 -5.34 1.06
CA THR A 173 13.51 -4.47 -0.01
C THR A 173 14.44 -3.41 0.55
N THR A 174 15.56 -3.16 -0.11
CA THR A 174 16.50 -2.12 0.30
C THR A 174 16.05 -0.77 -0.24
N ILE A 175 15.92 0.21 0.66
CA ILE A 175 15.65 1.59 0.27
C ILE A 175 16.98 2.27 0.00
N GLY A 176 17.27 2.53 -1.28
CA GLY A 176 18.46 3.30 -1.67
C GLY A 176 18.23 4.81 -1.60
N ILE A 177 19.30 5.55 -1.34
CA ILE A 177 19.32 7.01 -1.43
C ILE A 177 19.87 7.40 -2.82
N PRO A 178 19.16 8.27 -3.59
CA PRO A 178 19.68 8.72 -4.89
C PRO A 178 20.93 9.58 -4.71
N HIS A 179 22.08 9.08 -5.10
CA HIS A 179 23.35 9.84 -5.01
C HIS A 179 23.32 11.15 -5.81
N SER A 180 22.52 11.22 -6.88
CA SER A 180 22.34 12.44 -7.67
C SER A 180 21.68 13.59 -6.89
N ILE A 181 20.94 13.27 -5.81
CA ILE A 181 20.24 14.27 -4.98
C ILE A 181 20.99 14.52 -3.67
N PHE A 182 21.65 13.50 -3.14
CA PHE A 182 22.37 13.55 -1.86
C PHE A 182 23.85 13.31 -2.11
N ASN A 183 24.56 14.36 -2.51
CA ASN A 183 26.01 14.35 -2.65
C ASN A 183 26.66 14.67 -1.31
N TYR A 184 27.71 13.93 -0.95
CA TYR A 184 28.58 14.31 0.12
C TYR A 184 29.28 15.62 -0.29
N SER A 185 29.18 16.64 0.55
CA SER A 185 30.02 17.84 0.44
C SER A 185 30.80 17.98 1.73
N ASP A 186 32.10 18.23 1.63
CA ASP A 186 32.87 18.54 2.79
C ASP A 186 32.25 19.73 3.54
N LYS A 187 32.08 19.60 4.85
CA LYS A 187 31.68 20.74 5.68
C LYS A 187 32.65 21.85 5.43
N LYS A 188 32.20 22.96 4.85
CA LYS A 188 32.95 24.20 4.93
C LYS A 188 33.09 24.51 6.41
N GLU A 189 34.30 24.46 6.92
CA GLU A 189 34.61 25.00 8.25
C GLU A 189 34.09 26.42 8.29
N ARG A 190 33.30 26.72 9.31
CA ARG A 190 32.83 28.07 9.60
C ARG A 190 33.80 28.78 10.48
#